data_e153f59439063a0ed926e8b912fb7b1e
#
_entry.id   e153f59439063a0ed926e8b912fb7b1e
#
_cell.length_a   1.000
_cell.length_b   1.000
_cell.length_c   1.000
_cell.angle_alpha   90.00
_cell.angle_beta   90.00
_cell.angle_gamma   90.00
#
_symmetry.space_group_name_H-M   'P 1'
#
loop_
_entity.id
_entity.type
_entity.pdbx_description
1 polymer ?
#
loop_
_entity_poly.entity_id
_entity_poly.type
_entity_poly.pdbx_seq_one_letter_code
_entity_poly.pdbx_strand_id
1 'polypeptide(L)'
;MLNLQGIVIEHFVKELKRAYQETYSLIEPQYGSILEWAGRLSLEIISNSDALYHNVEHTMMVTMVGQAILKGKHLKQGGVTPRDWLHFMLALLCHDIGYIKGVCRADGHGYYATGENGDTVVIAETGTDASLTPYHVSRSQLFVRERFGGKGLTDVDADVVAAYIEMTR
;
A
#
# COMPACT_ATOMS: atom_id res chain seq x y z
N MET A 1 -14.99 -18.39 15.13
CA MET A 1 -13.53 -18.70 15.05
C MET A 1 -12.76 -17.39 15.23
N LEU A 2 -11.71 -17.35 16.05
CA LEU A 2 -10.92 -16.14 16.29
C LEU A 2 -10.09 -15.84 15.03
N ASN A 3 -10.25 -14.63 14.46
CA ASN A 3 -9.42 -14.17 13.33
C ASN A 3 -8.17 -13.48 13.86
N LEU A 4 -7.11 -14.24 14.09
CA LEU A 4 -5.84 -13.72 14.62
C LEU A 4 -5.20 -12.71 13.66
N GLN A 5 -5.25 -12.97 12.35
CA GLN A 5 -4.69 -12.06 11.35
C GLN A 5 -5.39 -10.70 11.37
N GLY A 6 -6.73 -10.69 11.45
CA GLY A 6 -7.49 -9.45 11.58
C GLY A 6 -7.14 -8.67 12.85
N ILE A 7 -6.90 -9.36 13.98
CA ILE A 7 -6.46 -8.69 15.23
C ILE A 7 -5.09 -8.03 15.04
N VAL A 8 -4.15 -8.72 14.38
CA VAL A 8 -2.81 -8.20 14.12
C VAL A 8 -2.88 -6.98 13.20
N ILE A 9 -3.66 -7.06 12.11
CA ILE A 9 -3.88 -5.93 11.19
C ILE A 9 -4.46 -4.72 11.94
N GLU A 10 -5.51 -4.94 12.74
CA GLU A 10 -6.13 -3.86 13.52
C GLU A 10 -5.16 -3.19 14.51
N HIS A 11 -4.33 -3.99 15.17
CA HIS A 11 -3.31 -3.44 16.06
C HIS A 11 -2.28 -2.62 15.28
N PHE A 12 -1.77 -3.17 14.19
CA PHE A 12 -0.76 -2.53 13.36
C PHE A 12 -1.22 -1.17 12.80
N VAL A 13 -2.43 -1.09 12.23
CA VAL A 13 -2.91 0.18 11.65
C VAL A 13 -3.16 1.25 12.70
N LYS A 14 -3.55 0.86 13.92
CA LYS A 14 -3.64 1.78 15.06
C LYS A 14 -2.28 2.32 15.47
N GLU A 15 -1.24 1.47 15.43
CA GLU A 15 0.13 1.90 15.70
C GLU A 15 0.66 2.87 14.61
N LEU A 16 0.32 2.66 13.33
CA LEU A 16 0.65 3.63 12.27
C LEU A 16 0.03 4.99 12.54
N LYS A 17 -1.25 5.02 12.89
CA LYS A 17 -1.96 6.26 13.26
C LYS A 17 -1.31 6.93 14.47
N ARG A 18 -1.02 6.15 15.52
CA ARG A 18 -0.37 6.65 16.73
C ARG A 18 0.98 7.27 16.43
N ALA A 19 1.82 6.60 15.65
CA ALA A 19 3.15 7.10 15.27
C ALA A 19 3.07 8.43 14.50
N TYR A 20 2.10 8.58 13.61
CA TYR A 20 1.83 9.85 12.95
C TYR A 20 1.45 10.93 13.96
N GLN A 21 0.51 10.66 14.87
CA GLN A 21 0.04 11.59 15.88
C GLN A 21 1.15 12.00 16.88
N GLU A 22 2.01 11.06 17.27
CA GLU A 22 3.18 11.34 18.12
C GLU A 22 4.20 12.25 17.41
N THR A 23 4.29 12.17 16.09
CA THR A 23 5.26 12.95 15.30
C THR A 23 4.74 14.35 15.00
N TYR A 24 3.48 14.48 14.62
CA TYR A 24 2.90 15.73 14.10
C TYR A 24 1.78 16.31 14.98
N SER A 25 1.40 15.64 16.04
CA SER A 25 0.35 16.09 16.98
C SER A 25 -0.98 16.39 16.26
N LEU A 26 -1.41 17.65 16.29
CA LEU A 26 -2.67 18.11 15.68
C LEU A 26 -2.49 18.67 14.26
N ILE A 27 -1.30 18.58 13.68
CA ILE A 27 -1.08 19.03 12.30
C ILE A 27 -1.66 17.95 11.36
N GLU A 28 -2.60 18.34 10.50
CA GLU A 28 -3.30 17.47 9.55
C GLU A 28 -3.79 16.16 10.22
N PRO A 29 -4.64 16.23 11.25
CA PRO A 29 -5.00 15.07 12.09
C PRO A 29 -5.71 13.97 11.27
N GLN A 30 -6.35 14.31 10.14
CA GLN A 30 -6.99 13.37 9.23
C GLN A 30 -6.00 12.39 8.58
N TYR A 31 -4.71 12.75 8.43
CA TYR A 31 -3.72 11.88 7.80
C TYR A 31 -3.49 10.59 8.60
N GLY A 32 -3.51 10.66 9.91
CA GLY A 32 -3.49 9.46 10.74
C GLY A 32 -4.66 8.51 10.48
N SER A 33 -5.85 9.06 10.24
CA SER A 33 -7.05 8.27 9.92
C SER A 33 -7.00 7.70 8.49
N ILE A 34 -6.43 8.44 7.55
CA ILE A 34 -6.18 7.95 6.18
C ILE A 34 -5.20 6.77 6.21
N LEU A 35 -4.12 6.86 6.98
CA LEU A 35 -3.15 5.76 7.14
C LEU A 35 -3.79 4.52 7.76
N GLU A 36 -4.60 4.69 8.82
CA GLU A 36 -5.33 3.59 9.45
C GLU A 36 -6.27 2.89 8.44
N TRP A 37 -7.06 3.68 7.71
CA TRP A 37 -7.99 3.16 6.71
C TRP A 37 -7.28 2.47 5.53
N ALA A 38 -6.29 3.13 4.93
CA ALA A 38 -5.56 2.60 3.79
C ALA A 38 -4.74 1.36 4.16
N GLY A 39 -4.13 1.36 5.36
CA GLY A 39 -3.40 0.20 5.86
C GLY A 39 -4.32 -1.00 6.06
N ARG A 40 -5.52 -0.80 6.64
CA ARG A 40 -6.51 -1.87 6.77
C ARG A 40 -6.91 -2.41 5.39
N LEU A 41 -7.28 -1.52 4.46
CA LEU A 41 -7.66 -1.89 3.10
C LEU A 41 -6.56 -2.71 2.41
N SER A 42 -5.33 -2.23 2.41
CA SER A 42 -4.22 -2.89 1.72
C SER A 42 -3.88 -4.25 2.33
N LEU A 43 -3.79 -4.33 3.67
CA LEU A 43 -3.44 -5.57 4.35
C LEU A 43 -4.55 -6.63 4.28
N GLU A 44 -5.83 -6.22 4.30
CA GLU A 44 -6.95 -7.14 4.08
C GLU A 44 -6.95 -7.70 2.65
N ILE A 45 -6.64 -6.88 1.64
CA ILE A 45 -6.50 -7.34 0.25
C ILE A 45 -5.33 -8.33 0.17
N ILE A 46 -4.15 -7.96 0.68
CA ILE A 46 -2.94 -8.80 0.65
C ILE A 46 -3.16 -10.12 1.42
N SER A 47 -4.00 -10.13 2.45
CA SER A 47 -4.31 -11.34 3.22
C SER A 47 -4.96 -12.45 2.40
N ASN A 48 -5.50 -12.13 1.24
CA ASN A 48 -6.11 -13.09 0.32
C ASN A 48 -5.12 -13.60 -0.75
N SER A 49 -3.86 -13.15 -0.73
CA SER A 49 -2.84 -13.58 -1.68
C SER A 49 -2.40 -15.02 -1.44
N ASP A 50 -2.17 -15.74 -2.53
CA ASP A 50 -1.47 -17.02 -2.52
C ASP A 50 0.03 -16.90 -2.83
N ALA A 51 0.57 -15.69 -2.92
CA ALA A 51 2.01 -15.42 -3.03
C ALA A 51 2.70 -15.64 -1.67
N LEU A 52 3.60 -16.62 -1.59
CA LEU A 52 4.17 -17.09 -0.31
C LEU A 52 4.99 -16.03 0.43
N TYR A 53 5.73 -15.19 -0.29
CA TYR A 53 6.63 -14.20 0.31
C TYR A 53 5.97 -12.82 0.46
N HIS A 54 5.25 -12.36 -0.56
CA HIS A 54 4.60 -11.03 -0.58
C HIS A 54 3.26 -11.10 0.14
N ASN A 55 3.32 -11.23 1.45
CA ASN A 55 2.19 -11.44 2.36
C ASN A 55 2.02 -10.28 3.35
N VAL A 56 1.04 -10.39 4.23
CA VAL A 56 0.74 -9.39 5.27
C VAL A 56 1.96 -9.11 6.16
N GLU A 57 2.68 -10.14 6.60
CA GLU A 57 3.84 -9.98 7.48
C GLU A 57 4.96 -9.21 6.80
N HIS A 58 5.29 -9.54 5.54
CA HIS A 58 6.26 -8.81 4.73
C HIS A 58 5.91 -7.33 4.62
N THR A 59 4.67 -7.03 4.21
CA THR A 59 4.21 -5.65 4.05
C THR A 59 4.27 -4.86 5.36
N MET A 60 3.89 -5.48 6.49
CA MET A 60 4.00 -4.85 7.80
C MET A 60 5.44 -4.56 8.19
N MET A 61 6.36 -5.53 7.97
CA MET A 61 7.79 -5.35 8.27
C MET A 61 8.41 -4.23 7.45
N VAL A 62 8.17 -4.21 6.13
CA VAL A 62 8.67 -3.14 5.24
C VAL A 62 8.14 -1.78 5.69
N THR A 63 6.85 -1.70 6.02
CA THR A 63 6.21 -0.47 6.48
C THR A 63 6.81 0.02 7.80
N MET A 64 7.05 -0.87 8.76
CA MET A 64 7.68 -0.52 10.05
C MET A 64 9.11 -0.01 9.88
N VAL A 65 9.91 -0.68 9.05
CA VAL A 65 11.29 -0.26 8.75
C VAL A 65 11.30 1.11 8.08
N GLY A 66 10.47 1.30 7.06
CA GLY A 66 10.35 2.58 6.37
C GLY A 66 9.90 3.70 7.30
N GLN A 67 8.93 3.45 8.18
CA GLN A 67 8.50 4.40 9.21
C GLN A 67 9.66 4.78 10.15
N ALA A 68 10.45 3.80 10.61
CA ALA A 68 11.58 4.07 11.48
C ALA A 68 12.65 4.93 10.78
N ILE A 69 12.94 4.65 9.51
CA ILE A 69 13.88 5.44 8.69
C ILE A 69 13.37 6.89 8.54
N LEU A 70 12.09 7.05 8.19
CA LEU A 70 11.48 8.37 7.98
C LEU A 70 11.45 9.19 9.28
N LYS A 71 11.10 8.56 10.40
CA LYS A 71 11.15 9.17 11.74
C LYS A 71 12.56 9.59 12.12
N GLY A 72 13.55 8.73 11.88
CA GLY A 72 14.96 9.04 12.13
C GLY A 72 15.44 10.22 11.29
N LYS A 73 15.08 10.29 10.01
CA LYS A 73 15.37 11.44 9.13
C LYS A 73 14.71 12.72 9.67
N HIS A 74 13.44 12.66 10.03
CA HIS A 74 12.70 13.81 10.58
C HIS A 74 13.37 14.37 11.85
N LEU A 75 13.74 13.50 12.79
CA LEU A 75 14.38 13.89 14.04
C LEU A 75 15.80 14.44 13.85
N LYS A 76 16.59 13.86 12.95
CA LYS A 76 18.00 14.22 12.75
C LYS A 76 18.18 15.43 11.84
N GLN A 77 17.38 15.55 10.78
CA GLN A 77 17.57 16.52 9.70
C GLN A 77 16.41 17.50 9.58
N GLY A 78 15.24 17.15 10.12
CA GLY A 78 14.00 17.88 9.86
C GLY A 78 13.50 17.67 8.43
N GLY A 79 12.58 18.55 8.00
CA GLY A 79 12.16 18.68 6.60
C GLY A 79 11.20 17.61 6.08
N VAL A 80 10.83 16.59 6.87
CA VAL A 80 9.76 15.66 6.50
C VAL A 80 8.43 16.29 6.88
N THR A 81 7.63 16.64 5.89
CA THR A 81 6.29 17.21 6.12
C THR A 81 5.28 16.11 6.46
N PRO A 82 4.12 16.46 7.08
CA PRO A 82 3.01 15.52 7.26
C PRO A 82 2.58 14.84 5.95
N ARG A 83 2.60 15.59 4.83
CA ARG A 83 2.23 15.10 3.52
C ARG A 83 3.25 14.11 2.95
N ASP A 84 4.55 14.37 3.13
CA ASP A 84 5.62 13.43 2.75
C ASP A 84 5.48 12.11 3.51
N TRP A 85 5.19 12.21 4.82
CA TRP A 85 4.94 11.05 5.66
C TRP A 85 3.75 10.23 5.16
N LEU A 86 2.62 10.90 4.91
CA LEU A 86 1.41 10.24 4.40
C LEU A 86 1.70 9.48 3.10
N HIS A 87 2.27 10.16 2.09
CA HIS A 87 2.50 9.55 0.77
C HIS A 87 3.52 8.41 0.83
N PHE A 88 4.60 8.57 1.62
CA PHE A 88 5.61 7.53 1.77
C PHE A 88 5.02 6.29 2.45
N MET A 89 4.26 6.45 3.52
CA MET A 89 3.63 5.33 4.22
C MET A 89 2.58 4.63 3.34
N LEU A 90 1.79 5.37 2.55
CA LEU A 90 0.85 4.80 1.59
C LEU A 90 1.58 3.98 0.52
N ALA A 91 2.72 4.46 0.03
CA ALA A 91 3.53 3.72 -0.93
C ALA A 91 4.02 2.38 -0.36
N LEU A 92 4.52 2.37 0.88
CA LEU A 92 4.97 1.15 1.55
C LEU A 92 3.84 0.14 1.79
N LEU A 93 2.65 0.64 2.16
CA LEU A 93 1.47 -0.22 2.36
C LEU A 93 0.96 -0.85 1.07
N CYS A 94 1.20 -0.20 -0.08
CA CYS A 94 0.66 -0.60 -1.37
C CYS A 94 1.70 -1.17 -2.35
N HIS A 95 3.00 -1.21 -1.99
CA HIS A 95 4.05 -1.53 -2.97
C HIS A 95 3.90 -2.90 -3.63
N ASP A 96 3.39 -3.89 -2.91
CA ASP A 96 3.21 -5.26 -3.36
C ASP A 96 1.75 -5.64 -3.69
N ILE A 97 0.80 -4.70 -3.57
CA ILE A 97 -0.62 -5.02 -3.78
C ILE A 97 -0.91 -5.48 -5.22
N GLY A 98 -0.05 -5.10 -6.15
CA GLY A 98 -0.14 -5.49 -7.56
C GLY A 98 0.06 -6.98 -7.84
N TYR A 99 0.55 -7.77 -6.88
CA TYR A 99 0.54 -9.23 -6.98
C TYR A 99 -0.87 -9.80 -7.00
N ILE A 100 -1.84 -9.13 -6.36
CA ILE A 100 -3.16 -9.70 -6.12
C ILE A 100 -3.99 -9.67 -7.40
N LYS A 101 -4.55 -10.82 -7.78
CA LYS A 101 -5.52 -10.94 -8.86
C LYS A 101 -6.82 -10.22 -8.47
N GLY A 102 -7.43 -9.53 -9.42
CA GLY A 102 -8.67 -8.81 -9.20
C GLY A 102 -8.53 -7.47 -8.48
N VAL A 103 -7.31 -6.98 -8.22
CA VAL A 103 -7.08 -5.72 -7.51
C VAL A 103 -7.27 -4.49 -8.39
N CYS A 104 -6.93 -4.59 -9.69
CA CYS A 104 -7.13 -3.53 -10.68
C CYS A 104 -8.52 -3.63 -11.32
N ARG A 105 -9.09 -2.49 -11.72
CA ARG A 105 -10.46 -2.44 -12.31
C ARG A 105 -10.61 -3.25 -13.58
N ALA A 106 -9.53 -3.37 -14.37
CA ALA A 106 -9.55 -4.12 -15.63
C ALA A 106 -9.28 -5.63 -15.45
N ASP A 107 -9.07 -6.10 -14.21
CA ASP A 107 -8.88 -7.51 -13.93
C ASP A 107 -10.20 -8.29 -14.06
N GLY A 108 -10.16 -9.46 -14.67
CA GLY A 108 -11.31 -10.37 -14.70
C GLY A 108 -11.20 -11.47 -15.75
N HIS A 109 -11.87 -12.59 -15.49
CA HIS A 109 -12.00 -13.72 -16.43
C HIS A 109 -10.69 -14.27 -16.99
N GLY A 110 -9.62 -14.32 -16.16
CA GLY A 110 -8.30 -14.81 -16.54
C GLY A 110 -7.42 -13.75 -17.23
N TYR A 111 -7.90 -12.55 -17.43
CA TYR A 111 -7.15 -11.39 -17.92
C TYR A 111 -6.84 -10.45 -16.77
N TYR A 112 -5.60 -9.95 -16.71
CA TYR A 112 -5.14 -9.08 -15.64
C TYR A 112 -4.39 -7.89 -16.21
N ALA A 113 -4.71 -6.69 -15.75
CA ALA A 113 -4.01 -5.47 -16.16
C ALA A 113 -2.51 -5.61 -15.90
N THR A 114 -1.67 -5.16 -16.84
CA THR A 114 -0.23 -5.07 -16.61
C THR A 114 0.16 -3.83 -15.82
N GLY A 115 -0.71 -2.83 -15.77
CA GLY A 115 -0.44 -1.50 -15.24
C GLY A 115 0.24 -0.56 -16.25
N GLU A 116 0.48 -1.03 -17.46
CA GLU A 116 1.18 -0.29 -18.53
C GLU A 116 0.28 -0.18 -19.77
N ASN A 117 0.16 1.02 -20.34
CA ASN A 117 -0.54 1.31 -21.60
C ASN A 117 -2.00 0.81 -21.72
N GLY A 118 -2.60 0.36 -20.62
CA GLY A 118 -3.92 -0.30 -20.64
C GLY A 118 -3.87 -1.76 -21.11
N ASP A 119 -2.68 -2.35 -21.21
CA ASP A 119 -2.49 -3.73 -21.63
C ASP A 119 -2.93 -4.73 -20.55
N THR A 120 -3.28 -5.93 -20.99
CA THR A 120 -3.63 -7.05 -20.11
C THR A 120 -2.79 -8.28 -20.44
N VAL A 121 -2.58 -9.13 -19.43
CA VAL A 121 -1.93 -10.43 -19.56
C VAL A 121 -2.91 -11.55 -19.22
N VAL A 122 -2.82 -12.66 -19.93
CA VAL A 122 -3.60 -13.88 -19.61
C VAL A 122 -2.81 -14.75 -18.64
N ILE A 123 -3.44 -15.13 -17.54
CA ILE A 123 -2.88 -16.08 -16.57
C ILE A 123 -3.83 -17.27 -16.49
N ALA A 124 -3.29 -18.48 -16.59
CA ALA A 124 -4.07 -19.70 -16.47
C ALA A 124 -4.77 -19.77 -15.09
N GLU A 125 -5.90 -20.42 -15.01
CA GLU A 125 -6.66 -20.58 -13.72
C GLU A 125 -5.82 -21.23 -12.61
N THR A 126 -4.88 -22.11 -12.98
CA THR A 126 -3.95 -22.77 -12.06
C THR A 126 -2.76 -21.89 -11.65
N GLY A 127 -2.58 -20.74 -12.29
CA GLY A 127 -1.49 -19.80 -11.97
C GLY A 127 -1.76 -19.13 -10.63
N THR A 128 -0.71 -18.97 -9.81
CA THR A 128 -0.78 -18.22 -8.54
C THR A 128 -0.61 -16.72 -8.78
N ASP A 129 -0.80 -15.91 -7.74
CA ASP A 129 -0.52 -14.46 -7.75
C ASP A 129 0.93 -14.17 -8.13
N ALA A 130 1.87 -15.08 -7.84
CA ALA A 130 3.27 -14.98 -8.27
C ALA A 130 3.45 -14.87 -9.79
N SER A 131 2.46 -15.32 -10.59
CA SER A 131 2.47 -15.13 -12.05
C SER A 131 2.44 -13.64 -12.46
N LEU A 132 2.02 -12.75 -11.56
CA LEU A 132 1.99 -11.30 -11.77
C LEU A 132 3.29 -10.59 -11.38
N THR A 133 4.33 -11.33 -10.94
CA THR A 133 5.65 -10.78 -10.57
C THR A 133 6.20 -9.77 -11.59
N PRO A 134 6.17 -10.00 -12.93
CA PRO A 134 6.72 -9.04 -13.88
C PRO A 134 5.98 -7.68 -13.89
N TYR A 135 4.75 -7.66 -13.41
CA TYR A 135 3.85 -6.51 -13.51
C TYR A 135 3.52 -5.88 -12.17
N HIS A 136 3.90 -6.50 -11.04
CA HIS A 136 3.39 -6.11 -9.71
C HIS A 136 3.60 -4.64 -9.37
N VAL A 137 4.75 -4.04 -9.70
CA VAL A 137 5.02 -2.62 -9.43
C VAL A 137 4.07 -1.72 -10.23
N SER A 138 3.99 -1.93 -11.56
CA SER A 138 3.11 -1.14 -12.43
C SER A 138 1.62 -1.32 -12.05
N ARG A 139 1.23 -2.53 -11.62
CA ARG A 139 -0.11 -2.82 -11.10
C ARG A 139 -0.38 -2.14 -9.76
N SER A 140 0.61 -2.11 -8.85
CA SER A 140 0.50 -1.38 -7.58
C SER A 140 0.31 0.11 -7.81
N GLN A 141 1.02 0.69 -8.77
CA GLN A 141 0.83 2.09 -9.20
C GLN A 141 -0.58 2.32 -9.77
N LEU A 142 -1.04 1.41 -10.62
CA LEU A 142 -2.39 1.48 -11.19
C LEU A 142 -3.45 1.42 -10.10
N PHE A 143 -3.33 0.47 -9.15
CA PHE A 143 -4.22 0.36 -8.00
C PHE A 143 -4.32 1.66 -7.21
N VAL A 144 -3.18 2.27 -6.89
CA VAL A 144 -3.13 3.53 -6.13
C VAL A 144 -3.85 4.65 -6.88
N ARG A 145 -3.61 4.80 -8.18
CA ARG A 145 -4.30 5.80 -9.01
C ARG A 145 -5.81 5.55 -9.08
N GLU A 146 -6.21 4.29 -9.20
CA GLU A 146 -7.63 3.92 -9.26
C GLU A 146 -8.37 4.11 -7.92
N ARG A 147 -7.69 3.87 -6.79
CA ARG A 147 -8.31 3.91 -5.46
C ARG A 147 -8.19 5.25 -4.77
N PHE A 148 -7.06 5.93 -4.94
CA PHE A 148 -6.76 7.18 -4.22
C PHE A 148 -6.82 8.42 -5.11
N GLY A 149 -6.78 8.28 -6.44
CA GLY A 149 -6.82 9.39 -7.40
C GLY A 149 -8.20 10.05 -7.61
N GLY A 150 -9.17 9.80 -6.73
CA GLY A 150 -10.54 10.34 -6.85
C GLY A 150 -10.77 11.58 -6.00
N LYS A 151 -11.93 12.24 -6.23
CA LYS A 151 -12.35 13.46 -5.50
C LYS A 151 -12.58 13.23 -3.99
N GLY A 152 -12.60 11.97 -3.53
CA GLY A 152 -12.87 11.63 -2.13
C GLY A 152 -11.66 11.71 -1.19
N LEU A 153 -10.43 11.70 -1.74
CA LEU A 153 -9.18 11.76 -0.98
C LEU A 153 -8.29 12.90 -1.49
N THR A 154 -8.75 14.13 -1.34
CA THR A 154 -8.06 15.33 -1.84
C THR A 154 -6.68 15.56 -1.21
N ASP A 155 -6.44 14.98 -0.04
CA ASP A 155 -5.16 15.07 0.67
C ASP A 155 -4.09 14.13 0.09
N VAL A 156 -4.51 13.10 -0.68
CA VAL A 156 -3.61 12.11 -1.27
C VAL A 156 -3.35 12.45 -2.74
N ASP A 157 -2.09 12.68 -3.06
CA ASP A 157 -1.61 12.75 -4.44
C ASP A 157 -1.20 11.33 -4.89
N ALA A 158 -2.09 10.67 -5.62
CA ALA A 158 -1.90 9.29 -6.07
C ALA A 158 -0.69 9.13 -7.01
N ASP A 159 -0.32 10.17 -7.76
CA ASP A 159 0.84 10.12 -8.64
C ASP A 159 2.15 10.21 -7.86
N VAL A 160 2.19 10.97 -6.77
CA VAL A 160 3.35 10.99 -5.85
C VAL A 160 3.51 9.62 -5.18
N VAL A 161 2.42 9.02 -4.69
CA VAL A 161 2.47 7.66 -4.11
C VAL A 161 2.95 6.65 -5.15
N ALA A 162 2.43 6.70 -6.37
CA ALA A 162 2.84 5.82 -7.46
C ALA A 162 4.33 5.99 -7.83
N ALA A 163 4.85 7.23 -7.80
CA ALA A 163 6.28 7.49 -8.03
C ALA A 163 7.16 6.87 -6.94
N TYR A 164 6.72 6.88 -5.68
CA TYR A 164 7.44 6.18 -4.60
C TYR A 164 7.41 4.65 -4.76
N ILE A 165 6.27 4.09 -5.20
CA ILE A 165 6.16 2.66 -5.52
C ILE A 165 7.13 2.26 -6.64
N GLU A 166 7.35 3.10 -7.65
CA GLU A 166 8.32 2.84 -8.73
C GLU A 166 9.73 2.57 -8.20
N MET A 167 10.11 3.20 -7.07
CA MET A 167 11.43 3.03 -6.47
C MET A 167 11.63 1.65 -5.81
N THR A 168 10.61 0.81 -5.75
CA THR A 168 10.69 -0.57 -5.24
C THR A 168 10.95 -1.61 -6.35
N ARG A 169 11.03 -1.17 -7.62
CA ARG A 169 11.26 -2.01 -8.79
C ARG A 169 12.62 -2.70 -8.80
#